data_79718042238195dc78b2f08d5093392d
#
_entry.id   79718042238195dc78b2f08d5093392d
#
_cell.length_a   1.000
_cell.length_b   1.000
_cell.length_c   1.000
_cell.angle_alpha   90.00
_cell.angle_beta   90.00
_cell.angle_gamma   90.00
#
_symmetry.space_group_name_H-M   'P 1'
#
loop_
_entity.id
_entity.type
_entity.pdbx_description
1 polymer ?
#
loop_
_entity_poly.entity_id
_entity_poly.type
_entity_poly.pdbx_seq_one_letter_code
_entity_poly.pdbx_strand_id
1 'polypeptide(L)'
;GTSDRLIAVANTVAYALVSGTWTSKRTGLTANTKARFTNFVDLVFMVNGIEAMQSWDGGAGNFSTTNVTSAPVAKYIDNFRSRVWAAATTSLPSRLYYSSVADINGAITWNTTTQYIDIAPGDGEDLSGIKKFSNALYAFKPNGVYRIFSINQTEPDPQIFTGTYSQESI
;
A
#
# COMPACT_ATOMS: atom_id res chain seq x y z
N GLY A 1 4.97 -1.90 24.65
CA GLY A 1 3.90 -2.83 24.27
C GLY A 1 3.00 -2.16 23.28
N THR A 2 2.96 -2.70 22.07
CA THR A 2 2.02 -2.26 21.02
C THR A 2 0.62 -2.72 21.42
N SER A 3 -0.27 -1.79 21.67
CA SER A 3 -1.69 -2.12 21.83
C SER A 3 -2.34 -2.16 20.47
N ASP A 4 -3.10 -3.20 20.19
CA ASP A 4 -3.94 -3.28 18.99
C ASP A 4 -4.90 -2.10 18.95
N ARG A 5 -5.02 -1.48 17.79
CA ARG A 5 -5.88 -0.33 17.55
C ARG A 5 -6.87 -0.62 16.43
N LEU A 6 -8.12 -0.35 16.67
CA LEU A 6 -9.11 -0.30 15.61
C LEU A 6 -9.06 1.09 14.98
N ILE A 7 -8.96 1.14 13.65
CA ILE A 7 -8.91 2.38 12.86
C ILE A 7 -10.14 2.43 11.95
N ALA A 8 -10.76 3.59 11.87
CA ALA A 8 -11.87 3.85 10.96
C ALA A 8 -11.70 5.22 10.30
N VAL A 9 -12.17 5.33 9.05
CA VAL A 9 -12.29 6.62 8.36
C VAL A 9 -13.76 6.93 8.16
N ALA A 10 -14.17 8.08 8.63
CA ALA A 10 -15.52 8.59 8.45
C ALA A 10 -15.43 10.00 7.86
N ASN A 11 -16.06 10.17 6.68
CA ASN A 11 -16.03 11.42 5.92
C ASN A 11 -14.60 11.91 5.68
N THR A 12 -14.16 12.96 6.36
CA THR A 12 -12.86 13.63 6.18
C THR A 12 -11.88 13.35 7.30
N VAL A 13 -12.18 12.40 8.20
CA VAL A 13 -11.40 12.15 9.41
C VAL A 13 -11.07 10.67 9.58
N ALA A 14 -9.79 10.37 9.86
CA ALA A 14 -9.38 9.07 10.36
C ALA A 14 -9.37 9.08 11.88
N TYR A 15 -9.99 8.07 12.48
CA TYR A 15 -10.10 7.86 13.92
C TYR A 15 -9.39 6.58 14.34
N ALA A 16 -8.92 6.54 15.56
CA ALA A 16 -8.51 5.31 16.23
C ALA A 16 -9.27 5.14 17.54
N LEU A 17 -9.61 3.88 17.86
CA LEU A 17 -10.19 3.54 19.14
C LEU A 17 -9.08 3.46 20.20
N VAL A 18 -9.05 4.44 21.11
CA VAL A 18 -8.04 4.56 22.15
C VAL A 18 -8.76 4.49 23.51
N SER A 19 -8.44 3.48 24.30
CA SER A 19 -9.07 3.28 25.64
C SER A 19 -10.61 3.36 25.59
N GLY A 20 -11.22 2.74 24.59
CA GLY A 20 -12.67 2.70 24.42
C GLY A 20 -13.30 3.96 23.80
N THR A 21 -12.51 4.98 23.43
CA THR A 21 -12.99 6.23 22.86
C THR A 21 -12.42 6.44 21.45
N TRP A 22 -13.29 6.80 20.49
CA TRP A 22 -12.85 7.19 19.15
C TRP A 22 -12.16 8.55 19.19
N THR A 23 -10.87 8.55 18.90
CA THR A 23 -10.01 9.74 18.91
C THR A 23 -9.59 10.07 17.47
N SER A 24 -9.76 11.33 17.07
CA SER A 24 -9.28 11.80 15.76
C SER A 24 -7.76 11.69 15.68
N LYS A 25 -7.28 11.06 14.61
CA LYS A 25 -5.86 10.86 14.31
C LYS A 25 -5.42 11.51 12.99
N ARG A 26 -6.35 11.95 12.17
CA ARG A 26 -6.11 12.76 10.98
C ARG A 26 -7.39 13.45 10.56
N THR A 27 -7.31 14.73 10.24
CA THR A 27 -8.39 15.53 9.64
C THR A 27 -8.01 15.97 8.23
N GLY A 28 -8.96 16.51 7.49
CA GLY A 28 -8.74 17.10 6.17
C GLY A 28 -8.49 16.08 5.07
N LEU A 29 -9.01 14.85 5.22
CA LEU A 29 -9.07 13.88 4.12
C LEU A 29 -10.16 14.30 3.14
N THR A 30 -10.01 13.96 1.86
CA THR A 30 -11.04 14.17 0.86
C THR A 30 -12.25 13.27 1.15
N ALA A 31 -13.42 13.87 1.22
CA ALA A 31 -14.68 13.15 1.43
C ALA A 31 -14.94 12.14 0.29
N ASN A 32 -15.68 11.08 0.60
CA ASN A 32 -16.05 10.01 -0.35
C ASN A 32 -14.87 9.26 -0.96
N THR A 33 -13.70 9.31 -0.35
CA THR A 33 -12.56 8.49 -0.74
C THR A 33 -12.49 7.22 0.13
N LYS A 34 -11.97 6.14 -0.46
CA LYS A 34 -11.82 4.87 0.25
C LYS A 34 -10.39 4.75 0.79
N ALA A 35 -10.22 4.94 2.09
CA ALA A 35 -8.96 4.68 2.75
C ALA A 35 -8.63 3.18 2.81
N ARG A 36 -7.36 2.84 2.64
CA ARG A 36 -6.80 1.50 2.77
C ARG A 36 -5.58 1.53 3.64
N PHE A 37 -5.38 0.45 4.36
CA PHE A 37 -4.35 0.35 5.39
C PHE A 37 -3.51 -0.92 5.21
N THR A 38 -2.25 -0.83 5.62
CA THR A 38 -1.38 -1.99 5.86
C THR A 38 -0.51 -1.73 7.07
N ASN A 39 -0.24 -2.77 7.85
CA ASN A 39 0.73 -2.72 8.93
C ASN A 39 2.08 -3.17 8.43
N PHE A 40 3.13 -2.44 8.76
CA PHE A 40 4.48 -2.85 8.43
C PHE A 40 5.44 -2.35 9.50
N VAL A 41 6.23 -3.29 10.06
CA VAL A 41 7.04 -3.05 11.26
C VAL A 41 6.11 -2.50 12.37
N ASP A 42 6.44 -1.42 13.03
CA ASP A 42 5.65 -0.80 14.10
C ASP A 42 4.76 0.36 13.61
N LEU A 43 4.51 0.43 12.30
CA LEU A 43 3.70 1.48 11.68
C LEU A 43 2.48 0.91 10.99
N VAL A 44 1.39 1.67 11.03
CA VAL A 44 0.27 1.51 10.12
C VAL A 44 0.36 2.58 9.03
N PHE A 45 0.25 2.17 7.78
CA PHE A 45 0.26 3.03 6.61
C PHE A 45 -1.15 3.21 6.08
N MET A 46 -1.48 4.41 5.61
CA MET A 46 -2.77 4.77 5.04
C MET A 46 -2.60 5.42 3.67
N VAL A 47 -3.42 4.99 2.71
CA VAL A 47 -3.57 5.59 1.38
C VAL A 47 -5.04 5.71 1.02
N ASN A 48 -5.41 6.69 0.17
CA ASN A 48 -6.76 6.82 -0.38
C ASN A 48 -6.80 7.28 -1.85
N GLY A 49 -5.63 7.40 -2.49
CA GLY A 49 -5.50 7.79 -3.89
C GLY A 49 -5.55 9.30 -4.17
N ILE A 50 -5.72 10.11 -3.15
CA ILE A 50 -5.81 11.58 -3.26
C ILE A 50 -4.73 12.26 -2.42
N GLU A 51 -4.69 11.99 -1.11
CA GLU A 51 -3.68 12.53 -0.23
C GLU A 51 -2.38 11.74 -0.30
N ALA A 52 -1.28 12.42 0.04
CA ALA A 52 0.00 11.74 0.25
C ALA A 52 -0.15 10.61 1.25
N MET A 53 0.58 9.50 1.02
CA MET A 53 0.64 8.38 1.95
C MET A 53 0.99 8.89 3.35
N GLN A 54 0.43 8.28 4.36
CA GLN A 54 0.64 8.63 5.75
C GLN A 54 0.95 7.40 6.58
N SER A 55 1.67 7.59 7.66
CA SER A 55 1.94 6.53 8.64
C SER A 55 1.67 7.01 10.06
N TRP A 56 1.40 6.06 10.95
CA TRP A 56 1.18 6.27 12.36
C TRP A 56 1.70 5.07 13.18
N ASP A 57 2.32 5.35 14.31
CA ASP A 57 2.93 4.36 15.21
C ASP A 57 1.96 3.77 16.25
N GLY A 58 0.68 4.12 16.20
CA GLY A 58 -0.31 3.68 17.19
C GLY A 58 -0.26 4.43 18.53
N GLY A 59 0.67 5.36 18.69
CA GLY A 59 0.91 6.12 19.91
C GLY A 59 0.02 7.36 20.08
N ALA A 60 0.51 8.32 20.87
CA ALA A 60 -0.21 9.56 21.16
C ALA A 60 -0.30 10.50 19.96
N GLY A 61 0.67 10.42 19.01
CA GLY A 61 0.73 11.22 17.80
C GLY A 61 -0.42 10.97 16.83
N ASN A 62 -0.33 11.60 15.67
CA ASN A 62 -1.30 11.53 14.59
C ASN A 62 -0.68 10.89 13.34
N PHE A 63 -1.50 10.50 12.36
CA PHE A 63 -1.01 10.17 11.03
C PHE A 63 -0.19 11.32 10.44
N SER A 64 0.97 10.99 9.91
CA SER A 64 1.98 11.93 9.42
C SER A 64 2.59 11.44 8.10
N THR A 65 3.12 12.36 7.32
CA THR A 65 3.91 12.07 6.11
C THR A 65 5.41 11.92 6.38
N THR A 66 5.85 12.11 7.62
CA THR A 66 7.27 12.18 8.00
C THR A 66 8.05 10.91 7.63
N ASN A 67 7.47 9.73 7.89
CA ASN A 67 8.12 8.44 7.63
C ASN A 67 7.85 7.89 6.21
N VAL A 68 7.21 8.66 5.35
CA VAL A 68 6.78 8.24 4.00
C VAL A 68 7.11 9.28 2.94
N THR A 69 8.16 10.05 3.16
CA THR A 69 8.64 11.06 2.20
C THR A 69 8.85 10.42 0.83
N SER A 70 8.40 11.10 -0.22
CA SER A 70 8.47 10.63 -1.62
C SER A 70 7.65 9.36 -1.94
N ALA A 71 6.81 8.88 -1.02
CA ALA A 71 5.89 7.79 -1.33
C ALA A 71 4.86 8.21 -2.41
N PRO A 72 4.42 7.27 -3.26
CA PRO A 72 3.42 7.58 -4.29
C PRO A 72 2.05 7.85 -3.67
N VAL A 73 1.27 8.74 -4.31
CA VAL A 73 -0.15 8.95 -4.00
C VAL A 73 -0.95 7.83 -4.64
N ALA A 74 -1.18 6.77 -3.91
CA ALA A 74 -1.73 5.51 -4.43
C ALA A 74 -3.10 5.16 -3.86
N LYS A 75 -3.89 4.39 -4.61
CA LYS A 75 -5.20 3.89 -4.18
C LYS A 75 -5.11 2.61 -3.35
N TYR A 76 -4.10 1.78 -3.60
CA TYR A 76 -3.94 0.45 -2.99
C TYR A 76 -2.60 0.33 -2.29
N ILE A 77 -2.57 -0.40 -1.18
CA ILE A 77 -1.39 -0.62 -0.36
C ILE A 77 -1.42 -2.03 0.24
N ASP A 78 -0.28 -2.68 0.30
CA ASP A 78 -0.05 -3.89 1.10
C ASP A 78 1.43 -4.00 1.44
N ASN A 79 1.82 -4.96 2.28
CA ASN A 79 3.20 -5.27 2.57
C ASN A 79 3.59 -6.64 2.01
N PHE A 80 4.81 -6.76 1.53
CA PHE A 80 5.34 -8.04 1.07
C PHE A 80 6.87 -8.00 1.06
N ARG A 81 7.52 -9.06 1.57
CA ARG A 81 8.98 -9.23 1.54
C ARG A 81 9.76 -8.02 2.07
N SER A 82 9.50 -7.65 3.33
CA SER A 82 10.17 -6.52 4.00
C SER A 82 10.07 -5.18 3.26
N ARG A 83 9.01 -4.99 2.48
CA ARG A 83 8.70 -3.76 1.74
C ARG A 83 7.23 -3.40 1.90
N VAL A 84 6.95 -2.12 1.75
CA VAL A 84 5.58 -1.63 1.51
C VAL A 84 5.40 -1.46 0.01
N TRP A 85 4.25 -1.90 -0.49
CA TRP A 85 3.85 -1.84 -1.90
C TRP A 85 2.63 -0.95 -2.06
N ALA A 86 2.64 -0.11 -3.10
CA ALA A 86 1.58 0.84 -3.38
C ALA A 86 1.25 0.85 -4.88
N ALA A 87 -0.03 0.98 -5.23
CA ALA A 87 -0.46 0.84 -6.62
C ALA A 87 -1.58 1.81 -7.00
N ALA A 88 -1.73 1.99 -8.31
CA ALA A 88 -2.80 2.77 -8.94
C ALA A 88 -2.76 4.25 -8.52
N THR A 89 -1.70 4.95 -8.92
CA THR A 89 -1.69 6.42 -8.89
C THR A 89 -2.55 6.98 -10.02
N THR A 90 -3.01 8.21 -9.90
CA THR A 90 -3.85 8.85 -10.93
C THR A 90 -3.14 8.97 -12.28
N SER A 91 -1.83 9.27 -12.29
CA SER A 91 -1.07 9.46 -13.51
C SER A 91 -0.53 8.17 -14.14
N LEU A 92 -0.31 7.13 -13.32
CA LEU A 92 0.27 5.86 -13.74
C LEU A 92 -0.53 4.70 -13.10
N PRO A 93 -1.77 4.48 -13.55
CA PRO A 93 -2.71 3.58 -12.88
C PRO A 93 -2.34 2.10 -13.00
N SER A 94 -1.50 1.72 -13.98
CA SER A 94 -0.99 0.35 -14.15
C SER A 94 0.36 0.11 -13.45
N ARG A 95 0.84 1.09 -12.68
CA ARG A 95 2.14 1.01 -12.01
C ARG A 95 2.00 0.53 -10.58
N LEU A 96 2.85 -0.42 -10.23
CA LEU A 96 3.06 -0.94 -8.89
C LEU A 96 4.40 -0.41 -8.35
N TYR A 97 4.36 0.36 -7.28
CA TYR A 97 5.54 0.89 -6.61
C TYR A 97 5.92 0.05 -5.40
N TYR A 98 7.20 0.06 -5.06
CA TYR A 98 7.70 -0.58 -3.83
C TYR A 98 8.71 0.30 -3.11
N SER A 99 8.74 0.21 -1.78
CA SER A 99 9.74 0.88 -0.96
C SER A 99 11.10 0.15 -1.02
N SER A 100 12.13 0.76 -0.46
CA SER A 100 13.33 -0.01 -0.07
C SER A 100 12.94 -1.18 0.85
N VAL A 101 13.83 -2.15 1.00
CA VAL A 101 13.76 -3.09 2.13
C VAL A 101 13.89 -2.27 3.41
N ALA A 102 13.15 -2.65 4.45
CA ALA A 102 13.30 -2.02 5.75
C ALA A 102 14.71 -2.23 6.29
N ASP A 103 15.29 -1.18 6.84
CA ASP A 103 16.56 -1.28 7.54
C ASP A 103 16.40 -1.97 8.91
N ILE A 104 17.49 -2.07 9.67
CA ILE A 104 17.47 -2.69 11.00
C ILE A 104 16.54 -1.99 12.01
N ASN A 105 16.20 -0.73 11.75
CA ASN A 105 15.27 0.06 12.57
C ASN A 105 13.85 0.04 12.01
N GLY A 106 13.61 -0.69 10.92
CA GLY A 106 12.33 -0.75 10.24
C GLY A 106 12.02 0.45 9.33
N ALA A 107 12.98 1.35 9.11
CA ALA A 107 12.79 2.50 8.23
C ALA A 107 12.81 2.07 6.76
N ILE A 108 11.96 2.71 5.96
CA ILE A 108 11.86 2.52 4.52
C ILE A 108 12.01 3.86 3.79
N THR A 109 12.49 3.79 2.56
CA THR A 109 12.59 4.93 1.65
C THR A 109 11.85 4.62 0.34
N TRP A 110 11.47 5.66 -0.37
CA TRP A 110 10.79 5.56 -1.64
C TRP A 110 11.58 6.26 -2.74
N ASN A 111 11.73 5.60 -3.88
CA ASN A 111 12.23 6.21 -5.10
C ASN A 111 11.26 5.88 -6.25
N THR A 112 10.31 6.78 -6.50
CA THR A 112 9.25 6.57 -7.47
C THR A 112 9.72 6.60 -8.93
N THR A 113 10.98 6.94 -9.17
CA THR A 113 11.59 6.92 -10.51
C THR A 113 12.28 5.59 -10.85
N THR A 114 12.63 4.78 -9.83
CA THR A 114 13.35 3.52 -10.04
C THR A 114 12.70 2.32 -9.35
N GLN A 115 11.95 2.54 -8.26
CA GLN A 115 11.33 1.47 -7.47
C GLN A 115 9.87 1.24 -7.90
N TYR A 116 9.70 0.71 -9.10
CA TYR A 116 8.37 0.37 -9.64
C TYR A 116 8.41 -0.78 -10.64
N ILE A 117 7.24 -1.32 -10.92
CA ILE A 117 6.98 -2.30 -11.96
C ILE A 117 5.75 -1.86 -12.73
N ASP A 118 5.80 -1.81 -14.04
CA ASP A 118 4.63 -1.59 -14.87
C ASP A 118 3.95 -2.93 -15.17
N ILE A 119 2.69 -3.06 -14.75
CA ILE A 119 1.88 -4.26 -14.92
C ILE A 119 1.08 -4.13 -16.20
N ALA A 120 1.47 -4.87 -17.25
CA ALA A 120 0.84 -4.84 -18.56
C ALA A 120 0.47 -3.41 -19.02
N PRO A 121 1.47 -2.51 -19.17
CA PRO A 121 1.20 -1.13 -19.56
C PRO A 121 0.63 -1.09 -20.96
N GLY A 122 -0.37 -0.24 -21.19
CA GLY A 122 -0.98 -0.05 -22.51
C GLY A 122 -2.14 -0.99 -22.86
N ASP A 123 -2.56 -1.86 -21.94
CA ASP A 123 -3.76 -2.68 -22.13
C ASP A 123 -5.09 -1.92 -21.88
N GLY A 124 -4.98 -0.65 -21.46
CA GLY A 124 -6.14 0.22 -21.20
C GLY A 124 -6.81 -0.04 -19.84
N GLU A 125 -6.22 -0.89 -18.99
CA GLU A 125 -6.80 -1.25 -17.70
C GLU A 125 -5.96 -0.72 -16.53
N ASP A 126 -6.65 -0.19 -15.53
CA ASP A 126 -6.05 0.24 -14.28
C ASP A 126 -5.88 -0.94 -13.32
N LEU A 127 -4.89 -0.87 -12.42
CA LEU A 127 -4.83 -1.77 -11.29
C LEU A 127 -6.06 -1.54 -10.38
N SER A 128 -6.79 -2.61 -10.11
CA SER A 128 -7.99 -2.62 -9.30
C SER A 128 -7.75 -3.12 -7.87
N GLY A 129 -6.55 -3.58 -7.57
CA GLY A 129 -6.16 -4.02 -6.24
C GLY A 129 -4.77 -4.62 -6.19
N ILE A 130 -4.22 -4.70 -4.98
CA ILE A 130 -3.07 -5.53 -4.65
C ILE A 130 -3.35 -6.28 -3.36
N LYS A 131 -2.83 -7.51 -3.25
CA LYS A 131 -2.97 -8.29 -2.01
C LYS A 131 -1.85 -9.31 -1.87
N LYS A 132 -1.23 -9.33 -0.70
CA LYS A 132 -0.34 -10.40 -0.28
C LYS A 132 -1.15 -11.66 0.00
N PHE A 133 -0.74 -12.76 -0.59
CA PHE A 133 -1.26 -14.08 -0.28
C PHE A 133 -0.13 -15.12 -0.36
N SER A 134 0.03 -15.92 0.69
CA SER A 134 1.12 -16.88 0.80
C SER A 134 2.49 -16.23 0.55
N ASN A 135 3.26 -16.71 -0.39
CA ASN A 135 4.62 -16.28 -0.73
C ASN A 135 4.68 -15.31 -1.93
N ALA A 136 3.59 -14.69 -2.29
CA ALA A 136 3.51 -13.75 -3.40
C ALA A 136 2.64 -12.53 -3.08
N LEU A 137 2.89 -11.44 -3.80
CA LEU A 137 1.97 -10.31 -3.92
C LEU A 137 1.19 -10.49 -5.23
N TYR A 138 -0.10 -10.31 -5.18
CA TYR A 138 -0.97 -10.34 -6.35
C TYR A 138 -1.42 -8.94 -6.69
N ALA A 139 -1.33 -8.58 -7.97
CA ALA A 139 -1.87 -7.36 -8.52
C ALA A 139 -3.05 -7.73 -9.44
N PHE A 140 -4.15 -7.02 -9.29
CA PHE A 140 -5.40 -7.31 -9.99
C PHE A 140 -5.70 -6.21 -11.00
N LYS A 141 -6.13 -6.62 -12.19
CA LYS A 141 -6.79 -5.79 -13.19
C LYS A 141 -8.16 -6.38 -13.52
N PRO A 142 -9.08 -5.68 -14.19
CA PRO A 142 -10.39 -6.22 -14.55
C PRO A 142 -10.32 -7.57 -15.27
N ASN A 143 -9.37 -7.75 -16.20
CA ASN A 143 -9.24 -8.95 -17.00
C ASN A 143 -7.94 -9.74 -16.72
N GLY A 144 -7.25 -9.48 -15.62
CA GLY A 144 -6.00 -10.15 -15.31
C GLY A 144 -5.58 -10.17 -13.86
N VAL A 145 -4.90 -11.22 -13.46
CA VAL A 145 -4.25 -11.36 -12.15
C VAL A 145 -2.77 -11.61 -12.38
N TYR A 146 -1.93 -10.80 -11.76
CA TYR A 146 -0.49 -10.84 -11.91
C TYR A 146 0.14 -11.23 -10.57
N ARG A 147 1.02 -12.21 -10.61
CA ARG A 147 1.74 -12.68 -9.45
C ARG A 147 3.13 -12.07 -9.42
N ILE A 148 3.46 -11.38 -8.36
CA ILE A 148 4.79 -10.81 -8.09
C ILE A 148 5.46 -11.66 -7.02
N PHE A 149 6.65 -12.15 -7.32
CA PHE A 149 7.45 -12.94 -6.39
C PHE A 149 8.92 -12.54 -6.52
N SER A 150 9.71 -12.78 -5.48
CA SER A 150 11.15 -12.60 -5.52
C SER A 150 11.80 -13.97 -5.49
N ILE A 151 12.78 -14.20 -6.35
CA ILE A 151 13.52 -15.45 -6.41
C ILE A 151 14.47 -15.56 -5.22
N ASN A 152 15.02 -14.43 -4.73
CA ASN A 152 15.87 -14.36 -3.55
C ASN A 152 15.38 -13.31 -2.57
N GLN A 153 15.57 -13.55 -1.27
CA GLN A 153 15.18 -12.58 -0.22
C GLN A 153 16.05 -11.32 -0.24
N THR A 154 17.21 -11.38 -0.86
CA THR A 154 18.21 -10.29 -0.96
C THR A 154 18.13 -9.55 -2.29
N GLU A 155 17.38 -10.04 -3.28
CA GLU A 155 17.27 -9.40 -4.58
C GLU A 155 16.36 -8.16 -4.51
N PRO A 156 16.87 -6.99 -4.97
CA PRO A 156 16.04 -5.78 -5.05
C PRO A 156 15.02 -5.82 -6.20
N ASP A 157 15.10 -6.82 -7.09
CA ASP A 157 14.35 -6.84 -8.35
C ASP A 157 13.21 -7.87 -8.28
N PRO A 158 11.95 -7.42 -8.07
CA PRO A 158 10.81 -8.32 -8.05
C PRO A 158 10.53 -8.83 -9.47
N GLN A 159 10.46 -10.16 -9.62
CA GLN A 159 10.10 -10.80 -10.89
C GLN A 159 8.59 -10.84 -11.05
N ILE A 160 8.11 -10.53 -12.25
CA ILE A 160 6.70 -10.65 -12.62
C ILE A 160 6.48 -12.00 -13.32
N PHE A 161 5.53 -12.75 -12.85
CA PHE A 161 4.99 -13.88 -13.58
C PHE A 161 3.63 -13.49 -14.16
N THR A 162 3.56 -13.33 -15.47
CA THR A 162 2.31 -13.10 -16.19
C THR A 162 1.62 -14.45 -16.42
N GLY A 163 0.66 -14.79 -15.58
CA GLY A 163 -0.28 -15.85 -15.84
C GLY A 163 -1.63 -15.22 -16.15
N THR A 164 -2.08 -15.30 -17.39
CA THR A 164 -3.48 -15.05 -17.71
C THR A 164 -4.29 -16.21 -17.16
N TYR A 165 -5.04 -15.98 -16.10
CA TYR A 165 -6.12 -16.88 -15.76
C TYR A 165 -7.30 -16.51 -16.65
N SER A 166 -7.53 -17.30 -17.71
CA SER A 166 -8.82 -17.31 -18.36
C SER A 166 -9.86 -17.75 -17.33
N GLN A 167 -10.92 -16.97 -17.14
CA GLN A 167 -12.11 -17.46 -16.47
C GLN A 167 -12.64 -18.63 -17.32
N GLU A 168 -12.44 -19.85 -16.86
CA GLU A 168 -13.33 -20.91 -17.29
C GLU A 168 -14.70 -20.63 -16.63
N SER A 169 -15.66 -20.26 -17.46
CA SER A 169 -17.06 -20.21 -17.04
C SER A 169 -17.49 -21.61 -16.62
N ILE A 170 -17.84 -21.76 -15.35
CA ILE A 170 -18.53 -22.94 -14.82
C ILE A 170 -19.97 -22.94 -15.31
#